data_9f6dca6580d7f44e125b1cd05944d104
#
_entry.id   9f6dca6580d7f44e125b1cd05944d104
#
_cell.length_a   1.000
_cell.length_b   1.000
_cell.length_c   1.000
_cell.angle_alpha   90.00
_cell.angle_beta   90.00
_cell.angle_gamma   90.00
#
_symmetry.space_group_name_H-M   'P 1'
#
loop_
_entity.id
_entity.type
_entity.pdbx_description
1 polymer ?
#
loop_
_entity_poly.entity_id
_entity_poly.type
_entity_poly.pdbx_seq_one_letter_code
_entity_poly.pdbx_strand_id
1 'polypeptide(L)'
;MPLSLTTLGTASPHPRPGRPCSGYLLRGGGAEVWVDAGTGTFAELQRHTDPARLTAIWISHLHADHSADLLAAAYAFAFGGMAPAAPIPLYAPQDCASRLAGFLGRPDVRFLNGVFDFRPLYDGHTVRHWNLRLTTRAVVHDTEAYGLRAECQGSVLGYSGDSGPCEALSELAGGADVFLCEADLDRHREGERRVHLTPEDAGACAKGARELLITHVGPTLTREAALERAAAIFPGRTSVALEGVTKTM
;
A
#
# COMPACT_ATOMS: atom_id res chain seq x y z
N MET A 1 -5.82 -13.74 -15.18
CA MET A 1 -6.04 -12.28 -15.23
C MET A 1 -4.67 -11.62 -15.21
N PRO A 2 -4.42 -10.58 -16.03
CA PRO A 2 -3.19 -9.81 -15.99
C PRO A 2 -3.03 -9.12 -14.63
N LEU A 3 -1.81 -8.68 -14.31
CA LEU A 3 -1.55 -7.88 -13.12
C LEU A 3 -2.17 -6.49 -13.30
N SER A 4 -2.95 -6.05 -12.33
CA SER A 4 -3.58 -4.73 -12.35
C SER A 4 -3.68 -4.14 -10.95
N LEU A 5 -3.61 -2.81 -10.88
CA LEU A 5 -3.70 -2.02 -9.66
C LEU A 5 -4.84 -1.01 -9.80
N THR A 6 -5.83 -1.08 -8.91
CA THR A 6 -6.86 -0.04 -8.78
C THR A 6 -6.52 0.84 -7.59
N THR A 7 -6.40 2.13 -7.80
CA THR A 7 -6.16 3.11 -6.73
C THR A 7 -7.45 3.36 -5.96
N LEU A 8 -7.48 3.04 -4.68
CA LEU A 8 -8.63 3.31 -3.80
C LEU A 8 -8.48 4.66 -3.10
N GLY A 9 -7.25 5.06 -2.80
CA GLY A 9 -6.94 6.31 -2.16
C GLY A 9 -5.45 6.62 -2.15
N THR A 10 -5.10 7.90 -2.04
CA THR A 10 -3.73 8.42 -2.14
C THR A 10 -3.44 9.59 -1.20
N ALA A 11 -4.40 9.98 -0.33
CA ALA A 11 -4.20 11.14 0.53
C ALA A 11 -3.29 10.82 1.72
N SER A 12 -2.47 11.80 2.10
CA SER A 12 -1.57 11.81 3.24
C SER A 12 -1.74 13.10 4.05
N PRO A 13 -1.58 13.09 5.37
CA PRO A 13 -1.71 11.95 6.30
C PRO A 13 -3.16 11.75 6.75
N HIS A 14 -4.13 12.40 6.13
CA HIS A 14 -5.56 12.32 6.44
C HIS A 14 -6.41 12.32 5.17
N PRO A 15 -7.62 11.71 5.20
CA PRO A 15 -8.50 11.72 4.04
C PRO A 15 -9.00 13.13 3.74
N ARG A 16 -9.29 13.39 2.46
CA ARG A 16 -9.92 14.64 1.97
C ARG A 16 -11.20 14.28 1.21
N PRO A 17 -12.14 15.23 1.01
CA PRO A 17 -13.33 14.96 0.22
C PRO A 17 -13.01 14.34 -1.13
N GLY A 18 -13.54 13.12 -1.39
CA GLY A 18 -13.26 12.34 -2.60
C GLY A 18 -11.85 11.75 -2.70
N ARG A 19 -11.04 11.84 -1.66
CA ARG A 19 -9.67 11.31 -1.59
C ARG A 19 -9.45 10.55 -0.29
N PRO A 20 -9.72 9.24 -0.25
CA PRO A 20 -9.30 8.38 0.85
C PRO A 20 -7.78 8.39 1.06
N CYS A 21 -7.32 7.96 2.22
CA CYS A 21 -5.91 7.73 2.48
C CYS A 21 -5.34 6.58 1.64
N SER A 22 -4.12 6.14 1.90
CA SER A 22 -3.45 5.12 1.09
C SER A 22 -4.19 3.79 1.08
N GLY A 23 -4.47 3.30 -0.11
CA GLY A 23 -5.04 1.97 -0.31
C GLY A 23 -5.20 1.61 -1.78
N TYR A 24 -4.99 0.34 -2.09
CA TYR A 24 -4.98 -0.15 -3.46
C TYR A 24 -5.58 -1.55 -3.54
N LEU A 25 -6.25 -1.86 -4.64
CA LEU A 25 -6.69 -3.20 -4.94
C LEU A 25 -5.82 -3.78 -6.05
N LEU A 26 -4.98 -4.74 -5.67
CA LEU A 26 -4.10 -5.47 -6.57
C LEU A 26 -4.79 -6.75 -7.04
N ARG A 27 -4.86 -6.96 -8.35
CA ARG A 27 -5.38 -8.18 -8.96
C ARG A 27 -4.35 -8.84 -9.85
N GLY A 28 -4.23 -10.15 -9.78
CA GLY A 28 -3.35 -10.92 -10.66
C GLY A 28 -3.50 -12.41 -10.46
N GLY A 29 -3.46 -13.18 -11.55
CA GLY A 29 -3.42 -14.64 -11.50
C GLY A 29 -4.57 -15.34 -10.77
N GLY A 30 -5.69 -14.65 -10.54
CA GLY A 30 -6.85 -15.14 -9.78
C GLY A 30 -6.95 -14.56 -8.35
N ALA A 31 -5.92 -13.87 -7.87
CA ALA A 31 -5.91 -13.23 -6.55
C ALA A 31 -6.47 -11.81 -6.59
N GLU A 32 -7.09 -11.40 -5.48
CA GLU A 32 -7.47 -10.02 -5.16
C GLU A 32 -6.88 -9.67 -3.79
N VAL A 33 -5.96 -8.72 -3.75
CA VAL A 33 -5.25 -8.31 -2.53
C VAL A 33 -5.52 -6.84 -2.24
N TRP A 34 -6.02 -6.54 -1.04
CA TRP A 34 -6.13 -5.18 -0.57
C TRP A 34 -4.79 -4.76 0.05
N VAL A 35 -4.11 -3.81 -0.61
CA VAL A 35 -2.81 -3.29 -0.21
C VAL A 35 -3.02 -1.94 0.46
N ASP A 36 -2.68 -1.83 1.70
CA ASP A 36 -2.98 -0.76 2.64
C ASP A 36 -4.48 -0.44 2.80
N ALA A 37 -4.87 -0.19 4.02
CA ALA A 37 -6.24 0.00 4.48
C ALA A 37 -6.41 1.36 5.19
N GLY A 38 -5.95 2.43 4.53
CA GLY A 38 -6.08 3.78 5.04
C GLY A 38 -7.53 4.26 5.08
N THR A 39 -7.78 5.29 5.88
CA THR A 39 -9.12 5.83 6.13
C THR A 39 -9.90 6.14 4.85
N GLY A 40 -11.06 5.52 4.70
CA GLY A 40 -11.99 5.67 3.56
C GLY A 40 -11.79 4.65 2.44
N THR A 41 -10.71 3.86 2.46
CA THR A 41 -10.42 2.89 1.39
C THR A 41 -11.31 1.66 1.42
N PHE A 42 -11.85 1.28 2.59
CA PHE A 42 -12.80 0.16 2.65
C PHE A 42 -14.13 0.48 1.95
N ALA A 43 -14.60 1.71 2.06
CA ALA A 43 -15.80 2.15 1.33
C ALA A 43 -15.54 2.20 -0.20
N GLU A 44 -14.35 2.67 -0.61
CA GLU A 44 -13.98 2.70 -2.02
C GLU A 44 -13.74 1.29 -2.57
N LEU A 45 -13.13 0.39 -1.80
CA LEU A 45 -12.93 -1.02 -2.17
C LEU A 45 -14.23 -1.70 -2.62
N GLN A 46 -15.33 -1.46 -1.90
CA GLN A 46 -16.65 -2.04 -2.20
C GLN A 46 -17.24 -1.59 -3.56
N ARG A 47 -16.74 -0.52 -4.15
CA ARG A 47 -17.11 -0.09 -5.51
C ARG A 47 -16.43 -0.94 -6.59
N HIS A 48 -15.32 -1.60 -6.23
CA HIS A 48 -14.46 -2.31 -7.18
C HIS A 48 -14.51 -3.82 -7.01
N THR A 49 -14.83 -4.32 -5.82
CA THR A 49 -14.97 -5.75 -5.55
C THR A 49 -15.93 -6.00 -4.39
N ASP A 50 -16.44 -7.22 -4.29
CA ASP A 50 -17.03 -7.75 -3.07
C ASP A 50 -15.90 -8.07 -2.07
N PRO A 51 -15.85 -7.46 -0.88
CA PRO A 51 -14.83 -7.75 0.12
C PRO A 51 -14.70 -9.24 0.50
N ALA A 52 -15.78 -10.02 0.38
CA ALA A 52 -15.74 -11.46 0.61
C ALA A 52 -14.87 -12.23 -0.42
N ARG A 53 -14.51 -11.62 -1.53
CA ARG A 53 -13.62 -12.20 -2.56
C ARG A 53 -12.14 -11.94 -2.33
N LEU A 54 -11.79 -11.09 -1.37
CA LEU A 54 -10.40 -10.84 -1.06
C LEU A 54 -9.67 -12.14 -0.69
N THR A 55 -8.52 -12.34 -1.28
CA THR A 55 -7.64 -13.48 -0.98
C THR A 55 -6.62 -13.16 0.09
N ALA A 56 -6.29 -11.89 0.27
CA ALA A 56 -5.41 -11.41 1.32
C ALA A 56 -5.57 -9.90 1.52
N ILE A 57 -5.10 -9.42 2.65
CA ILE A 57 -4.82 -8.02 2.95
C ILE A 57 -3.32 -7.91 3.21
N TRP A 58 -2.67 -6.86 2.70
CA TRP A 58 -1.28 -6.58 2.94
C TRP A 58 -1.11 -5.13 3.40
N ILE A 59 -0.47 -4.90 4.55
CA ILE A 59 -0.31 -3.59 5.19
C ILE A 59 1.17 -3.25 5.29
N SER A 60 1.57 -2.12 4.69
CA SER A 60 2.94 -1.65 4.67
C SER A 60 3.47 -1.32 6.07
N HIS A 61 2.69 -0.57 6.84
CA HIS A 61 2.98 -0.16 8.22
C HIS A 61 1.69 0.25 8.96
N LEU A 62 1.78 0.57 10.25
CA LEU A 62 0.62 0.74 11.12
C LEU A 62 0.24 2.19 11.42
N HIS A 63 0.61 3.18 10.58
CA HIS A 63 0.02 4.50 10.67
C HIS A 63 -1.46 4.46 10.24
N ALA A 64 -2.25 5.37 10.78
CA ALA A 64 -3.70 5.37 10.60
C ALA A 64 -4.12 5.53 9.13
N ASP A 65 -3.38 6.31 8.37
CA ASP A 65 -3.62 6.54 6.94
C ASP A 65 -3.23 5.35 6.04
N HIS A 66 -2.72 4.26 6.63
CA HIS A 66 -2.46 2.97 5.96
C HIS A 66 -3.21 1.79 6.59
N SER A 67 -3.81 1.93 7.79
CA SER A 67 -4.34 0.77 8.52
C SER A 67 -5.70 0.97 9.21
N ALA A 68 -6.22 2.20 9.31
CA ALA A 68 -7.41 2.50 10.13
C ALA A 68 -8.68 1.77 9.64
N ASP A 69 -8.86 1.56 8.34
CA ASP A 69 -10.04 0.90 7.81
C ASP A 69 -10.07 -0.62 8.04
N LEU A 70 -8.98 -1.21 8.57
CA LEU A 70 -9.02 -2.58 9.10
C LEU A 70 -10.07 -2.72 10.22
N LEU A 71 -10.32 -1.65 10.99
CA LEU A 71 -11.35 -1.62 12.02
C LEU A 71 -12.75 -1.69 11.40
N ALA A 72 -13.01 -0.91 10.36
CA ALA A 72 -14.27 -0.95 9.63
C ALA A 72 -14.49 -2.32 8.96
N ALA A 73 -13.46 -2.87 8.34
CA ALA A 73 -13.49 -4.20 7.73
C ALA A 73 -13.77 -5.29 8.76
N ALA A 74 -13.16 -5.24 9.96
CA ALA A 74 -13.41 -6.21 11.02
C ALA A 74 -14.88 -6.26 11.42
N TYR A 75 -15.53 -5.10 11.54
CA TYR A 75 -16.96 -5.02 11.85
C TYR A 75 -17.85 -5.47 10.69
N ALA A 76 -17.51 -5.10 9.45
CA ALA A 76 -18.23 -5.53 8.26
C ALA A 76 -18.19 -7.07 8.10
N PHE A 77 -17.03 -7.68 8.35
CA PHE A 77 -16.88 -9.14 8.29
C PHE A 77 -17.56 -9.85 9.44
N ALA A 78 -17.49 -9.30 10.67
CA ALA A 78 -18.11 -9.93 11.82
C ALA A 78 -19.64 -9.77 11.87
N PHE A 79 -20.17 -8.63 11.42
CA PHE A 79 -21.56 -8.25 11.66
C PHE A 79 -22.32 -7.74 10.42
N GLY A 80 -21.59 -7.37 9.35
CA GLY A 80 -22.16 -6.75 8.15
C GLY A 80 -22.59 -7.73 7.05
N GLY A 81 -22.44 -9.03 7.27
CA GLY A 81 -22.76 -10.04 6.25
C GLY A 81 -21.76 -10.10 5.10
N MET A 82 -20.60 -9.47 5.23
CA MET A 82 -19.52 -9.44 4.22
C MET A 82 -18.39 -10.44 4.54
N ALA A 83 -18.64 -11.39 5.46
CA ALA A 83 -17.63 -12.34 5.88
C ALA A 83 -17.18 -13.23 4.71
N PRO A 84 -15.87 -13.37 4.49
CA PRO A 84 -15.35 -14.43 3.63
C PRO A 84 -15.62 -15.80 4.26
N ALA A 85 -15.42 -16.87 3.47
CA ALA A 85 -15.65 -18.25 3.92
C ALA A 85 -14.73 -18.69 5.07
N ALA A 86 -13.61 -17.98 5.25
CA ALA A 86 -12.64 -18.20 6.33
C ALA A 86 -11.98 -16.86 6.70
N PRO A 87 -11.31 -16.74 7.88
CA PRO A 87 -10.54 -15.55 8.21
C PRO A 87 -9.55 -15.19 7.10
N ILE A 88 -9.54 -13.90 6.69
CA ILE A 88 -8.68 -13.42 5.60
C ILE A 88 -7.23 -13.38 6.07
N PRO A 89 -6.24 -13.92 5.31
CA PRO A 89 -4.83 -13.70 5.58
C PRO A 89 -4.51 -12.22 5.59
N LEU A 90 -4.03 -11.70 6.74
CA LEU A 90 -3.62 -10.32 6.93
C LEU A 90 -2.13 -10.27 7.19
N TYR A 91 -1.38 -9.89 6.17
CA TYR A 91 0.06 -9.65 6.24
C TYR A 91 0.30 -8.22 6.71
N ALA A 92 0.92 -8.05 7.86
CA ALA A 92 1.12 -6.74 8.48
C ALA A 92 2.33 -6.76 9.42
N PRO A 93 2.85 -5.61 9.88
CA PRO A 93 3.80 -5.55 10.98
C PRO A 93 3.33 -6.34 12.21
N GLN A 94 4.28 -6.84 12.99
CA GLN A 94 4.03 -7.82 14.06
C GLN A 94 2.96 -7.36 15.07
N ASP A 95 2.90 -6.08 15.40
CA ASP A 95 1.98 -5.54 16.43
C ASP A 95 0.55 -5.26 15.93
N CYS A 96 0.22 -5.58 14.68
CA CYS A 96 -1.07 -5.24 14.08
C CYS A 96 -2.26 -5.73 14.92
N ALA A 97 -2.29 -7.00 15.28
CA ALA A 97 -3.40 -7.59 16.03
C ALA A 97 -3.61 -6.91 17.41
N SER A 98 -2.53 -6.68 18.15
CA SER A 98 -2.57 -6.06 19.48
C SER A 98 -2.99 -4.59 19.41
N ARG A 99 -2.54 -3.84 18.41
CA ARG A 99 -2.93 -2.43 18.21
C ARG A 99 -4.42 -2.31 17.86
N LEU A 100 -4.93 -3.16 16.95
CA LEU A 100 -6.36 -3.18 16.61
C LEU A 100 -7.22 -3.57 17.83
N ALA A 101 -6.82 -4.59 18.59
CA ALA A 101 -7.52 -4.98 19.82
C ALA A 101 -7.54 -3.87 20.86
N GLY A 102 -6.39 -3.20 21.06
CA GLY A 102 -6.26 -2.05 21.95
C GLY A 102 -7.17 -0.89 21.56
N PHE A 103 -7.23 -0.54 20.27
CA PHE A 103 -8.15 0.49 19.78
C PHE A 103 -9.62 0.14 20.04
N LEU A 104 -9.98 -1.13 19.87
CA LEU A 104 -11.35 -1.62 20.13
C LEU A 104 -11.66 -1.79 21.63
N GLY A 105 -10.72 -1.47 22.53
CA GLY A 105 -10.88 -1.68 23.98
C GLY A 105 -11.06 -3.14 24.35
N ARG A 106 -10.55 -4.08 23.56
CA ARG A 106 -10.68 -5.52 23.81
C ARG A 106 -9.49 -6.04 24.61
N PRO A 107 -9.72 -6.97 25.56
CA PRO A 107 -8.65 -7.52 26.39
C PRO A 107 -7.71 -8.47 25.64
N ASP A 108 -8.15 -8.97 24.47
CA ASP A 108 -7.40 -9.92 23.64
C ASP A 108 -7.81 -9.83 22.16
N VAL A 109 -7.12 -10.60 21.32
CA VAL A 109 -7.28 -10.62 19.86
C VAL A 109 -8.33 -11.64 19.36
N ARG A 110 -9.04 -12.37 20.24
CA ARG A 110 -9.94 -13.47 19.82
C ARG A 110 -11.03 -13.03 18.85
N PHE A 111 -11.59 -11.84 19.04
CA PHE A 111 -12.58 -11.27 18.11
C PHE A 111 -11.97 -11.08 16.72
N LEU A 112 -10.77 -10.50 16.64
CA LEU A 112 -10.08 -10.23 15.37
C LEU A 112 -9.64 -11.51 14.68
N ASN A 113 -9.22 -12.53 15.43
CA ASN A 113 -8.86 -13.85 14.88
C ASN A 113 -10.06 -14.58 14.23
N GLY A 114 -11.28 -14.17 14.53
CA GLY A 114 -12.49 -14.66 13.87
C GLY A 114 -12.67 -14.11 12.45
N VAL A 115 -11.99 -13.02 12.11
CA VAL A 115 -12.11 -12.32 10.82
C VAL A 115 -10.81 -12.22 10.06
N PHE A 116 -9.65 -12.18 10.75
CA PHE A 116 -8.31 -12.09 10.16
C PHE A 116 -7.42 -13.24 10.61
N ASP A 117 -6.65 -13.79 9.68
CA ASP A 117 -5.53 -14.70 9.93
C ASP A 117 -4.23 -13.86 9.90
N PHE A 118 -3.80 -13.38 11.08
CA PHE A 118 -2.64 -12.49 11.20
C PHE A 118 -1.33 -13.19 10.88
N ARG A 119 -0.59 -12.63 9.93
CA ARG A 119 0.70 -13.14 9.43
C ARG A 119 1.74 -12.02 9.47
N PRO A 120 2.64 -12.03 10.46
CA PRO A 120 3.68 -11.00 10.59
C PRO A 120 4.56 -10.91 9.35
N LEU A 121 4.83 -9.68 8.89
CA LEU A 121 5.79 -9.40 7.85
C LEU A 121 7.22 -9.42 8.39
N TYR A 122 8.17 -9.67 7.52
CA TYR A 122 9.61 -9.52 7.74
C TYR A 122 10.31 -9.29 6.40
N ASP A 123 11.55 -8.80 6.42
CA ASP A 123 12.31 -8.56 5.19
C ASP A 123 12.54 -9.86 4.42
N GLY A 124 12.31 -9.81 3.11
CA GLY A 124 12.39 -10.97 2.22
C GLY A 124 11.20 -11.94 2.32
N HIS A 125 10.18 -11.65 3.14
CA HIS A 125 8.98 -12.50 3.23
C HIS A 125 8.32 -12.63 1.86
N THR A 126 8.20 -13.86 1.37
CA THR A 126 7.58 -14.14 0.08
C THR A 126 6.42 -15.09 0.25
N VAL A 127 5.25 -14.71 -0.29
CA VAL A 127 4.04 -15.52 -0.29
C VAL A 127 3.46 -15.64 -1.70
N ARG A 128 2.65 -16.67 -1.92
CA ARG A 128 1.93 -16.89 -3.16
C ARG A 128 0.45 -17.04 -2.89
N HIS A 129 -0.34 -16.28 -3.65
CA HIS A 129 -1.78 -16.47 -3.78
C HIS A 129 -2.06 -16.84 -5.24
N TRP A 130 -2.29 -18.15 -5.50
CA TRP A 130 -2.35 -18.72 -6.84
C TRP A 130 -1.11 -18.33 -7.68
N ASN A 131 -1.28 -17.59 -8.77
CA ASN A 131 -0.18 -17.16 -9.64
C ASN A 131 0.37 -15.77 -9.31
N LEU A 132 -0.12 -15.12 -8.25
CA LEU A 132 0.42 -13.85 -7.75
C LEU A 132 1.47 -14.13 -6.68
N ARG A 133 2.70 -13.67 -6.89
CA ARG A 133 3.79 -13.69 -5.90
C ARG A 133 3.94 -12.31 -5.29
N LEU A 134 3.98 -12.24 -3.97
CA LEU A 134 4.20 -11.04 -3.18
C LEU A 134 5.50 -11.20 -2.40
N THR A 135 6.44 -10.27 -2.57
CA THR A 135 7.71 -10.23 -1.82
C THR A 135 7.80 -8.91 -1.07
N THR A 136 8.04 -8.98 0.22
CA THR A 136 8.15 -7.85 1.14
C THR A 136 9.61 -7.44 1.31
N ARG A 137 9.90 -6.14 1.35
CA ARG A 137 11.21 -5.59 1.67
C ARG A 137 11.08 -4.54 2.77
N ALA A 138 11.92 -4.64 3.80
CA ALA A 138 11.99 -3.61 4.84
C ALA A 138 12.47 -2.28 4.24
N VAL A 139 11.83 -1.19 4.63
CA VAL A 139 12.13 0.17 4.17
C VAL A 139 12.42 1.10 5.36
N VAL A 140 12.86 2.32 5.09
CA VAL A 140 13.28 3.27 6.13
C VAL A 140 12.12 4.18 6.49
N HIS A 141 11.52 3.97 7.66
CA HIS A 141 10.46 4.82 8.18
C HIS A 141 10.66 5.06 9.69
N ASP A 142 9.77 5.81 10.34
CA ASP A 142 9.82 6.07 11.79
C ASP A 142 9.23 4.92 12.62
N THR A 143 8.53 4.00 11.97
CA THR A 143 8.01 2.75 12.54
C THR A 143 8.43 1.56 11.66
N GLU A 144 8.12 0.33 12.09
CA GLU A 144 8.29 -0.88 11.28
C GLU A 144 7.48 -0.74 9.99
N ALA A 145 8.16 -0.73 8.83
CA ALA A 145 7.56 -0.47 7.54
C ALA A 145 8.17 -1.30 6.42
N TYR A 146 7.37 -1.58 5.42
CA TYR A 146 7.69 -2.45 4.31
C TYR A 146 7.20 -1.91 2.97
N GLY A 147 7.99 -2.16 1.93
CA GLY A 147 7.58 -2.07 0.54
C GLY A 147 7.22 -3.45 -0.01
N LEU A 148 6.50 -3.47 -1.12
CA LEU A 148 5.96 -4.66 -1.76
C LEU A 148 6.43 -4.79 -3.20
N ARG A 149 6.84 -6.00 -3.58
CA ARG A 149 7.00 -6.40 -4.98
C ARG A 149 5.96 -7.46 -5.30
N ALA A 150 5.13 -7.20 -6.30
CA ALA A 150 4.11 -8.12 -6.76
C ALA A 150 4.41 -8.57 -8.20
N GLU A 151 4.38 -9.89 -8.44
CA GLU A 151 4.74 -10.48 -9.72
C GLU A 151 3.68 -11.50 -10.17
N CYS A 152 3.23 -11.36 -11.42
CA CYS A 152 2.25 -12.26 -12.02
C CYS A 152 2.46 -12.35 -13.54
N GLN A 153 2.66 -13.56 -14.05
CA GLN A 153 2.74 -13.84 -15.49
C GLN A 153 3.75 -12.97 -16.26
N GLY A 154 4.87 -12.61 -15.63
CA GLY A 154 5.91 -11.76 -16.20
C GLY A 154 5.72 -10.26 -15.98
N SER A 155 4.55 -9.82 -15.52
CA SER A 155 4.33 -8.43 -15.10
C SER A 155 4.76 -8.21 -13.65
N VAL A 156 5.27 -7.01 -13.36
CA VAL A 156 5.85 -6.64 -12.06
C VAL A 156 5.37 -5.27 -11.61
N LEU A 157 4.87 -5.21 -10.38
CA LEU A 157 4.58 -3.98 -9.64
C LEU A 157 5.54 -3.88 -8.45
N GLY A 158 6.22 -2.74 -8.29
CA GLY A 158 6.85 -2.33 -7.05
C GLY A 158 6.00 -1.30 -6.33
N TYR A 159 5.94 -1.35 -4.99
CA TYR A 159 5.29 -0.35 -4.13
C TYR A 159 6.24 0.03 -3.00
N SER A 160 6.45 1.32 -2.81
CA SER A 160 7.38 1.83 -1.80
C SER A 160 6.90 1.63 -0.36
N GLY A 161 5.56 1.61 -0.10
CA GLY A 161 5.05 2.01 1.20
C GLY A 161 5.48 3.44 1.51
N ASP A 162 5.52 3.81 2.78
CA ASP A 162 6.14 5.05 3.23
C ASP A 162 7.61 4.79 3.60
N SER A 163 8.51 5.59 3.05
CA SER A 163 9.93 5.37 3.22
C SER A 163 10.77 6.62 2.97
N GLY A 164 11.82 6.79 3.73
CA GLY A 164 12.96 7.60 3.32
C GLY A 164 13.78 6.91 2.23
N PRO A 165 14.74 7.63 1.60
CA PRO A 165 15.62 7.05 0.59
C PRO A 165 16.40 5.84 1.14
N CYS A 166 16.30 4.68 0.48
CA CYS A 166 17.02 3.47 0.83
C CYS A 166 17.19 2.54 -0.39
N GLU A 167 18.11 1.59 -0.28
CA GLU A 167 18.45 0.64 -1.36
C GLU A 167 17.26 -0.25 -1.73
N ALA A 168 16.45 -0.66 -0.74
CA ALA A 168 15.27 -1.49 -0.95
C ALA A 168 14.30 -0.90 -1.98
N LEU A 169 14.16 0.43 -2.06
CA LEU A 169 13.31 1.07 -3.06
C LEU A 169 13.81 0.84 -4.49
N SER A 170 15.12 0.91 -4.70
CA SER A 170 15.73 0.62 -6.00
C SER A 170 15.58 -0.86 -6.39
N GLU A 171 15.64 -1.77 -5.41
CA GLU A 171 15.38 -3.20 -5.64
C GLU A 171 13.90 -3.47 -6.00
N LEU A 172 12.97 -2.81 -5.32
CA LEU A 172 11.53 -2.90 -5.61
C LEU A 172 11.20 -2.35 -7.01
N ALA A 173 11.87 -1.26 -7.40
CA ALA A 173 11.72 -0.64 -8.73
C ALA A 173 12.39 -1.47 -9.84
N GLY A 174 13.43 -2.25 -9.51
CA GLY A 174 14.26 -2.98 -10.48
C GLY A 174 13.46 -3.92 -11.39
N GLY A 175 13.37 -3.59 -12.69
CA GLY A 175 12.61 -4.35 -13.68
C GLY A 175 11.08 -4.30 -13.49
N ALA A 176 10.55 -3.40 -12.67
CA ALA A 176 9.11 -3.23 -12.52
C ALA A 176 8.50 -2.56 -13.76
N ASP A 177 7.34 -3.04 -14.19
CA ASP A 177 6.53 -2.36 -15.20
C ASP A 177 6.00 -1.03 -14.66
N VAL A 178 5.58 -1.05 -13.37
CA VAL A 178 5.14 0.13 -12.63
C VAL A 178 5.78 0.12 -11.25
N PHE A 179 6.39 1.25 -10.86
CA PHE A 179 6.79 1.51 -9.49
C PHE A 179 5.85 2.56 -8.89
N LEU A 180 4.97 2.11 -7.98
CA LEU A 180 4.09 2.97 -7.18
C LEU A 180 4.90 3.52 -6.02
N CYS A 181 5.10 4.83 -5.99
CA CYS A 181 6.04 5.46 -5.05
C CYS A 181 5.43 6.67 -4.37
N GLU A 182 5.62 6.78 -3.07
CA GLU A 182 5.27 7.97 -2.31
C GLU A 182 6.07 9.20 -2.75
N ALA A 183 5.53 10.39 -2.50
CA ALA A 183 6.21 11.67 -2.61
C ALA A 183 5.59 12.67 -1.62
N ASP A 184 5.71 12.36 -0.32
CA ASP A 184 5.02 13.12 0.73
C ASP A 184 5.63 14.49 0.98
N LEU A 185 6.97 14.58 0.92
CA LEU A 185 7.68 15.80 1.31
C LEU A 185 7.88 16.75 0.16
N ASP A 186 7.58 18.04 0.40
CA ASP A 186 8.04 19.11 -0.50
C ASP A 186 9.58 19.22 -0.50
N ARG A 187 10.21 19.10 0.67
CA ARG A 187 11.68 19.15 0.82
C ARG A 187 12.13 18.49 2.13
N HIS A 188 13.35 17.96 2.13
CA HIS A 188 13.99 17.57 3.38
C HIS A 188 14.39 18.77 4.21
N ARG A 189 14.35 18.64 5.52
CA ARG A 189 14.88 19.60 6.47
C ARG A 189 16.24 19.16 6.96
N GLU A 190 17.14 20.10 7.13
CA GLU A 190 18.48 19.82 7.65
C GLU A 190 18.40 19.27 9.08
N GLY A 191 19.16 18.19 9.37
CA GLY A 191 19.18 17.54 10.68
C GLY A 191 18.01 16.62 11.01
N GLU A 192 16.95 16.57 10.19
CA GLU A 192 15.85 15.62 10.39
C GLU A 192 16.13 14.25 9.76
N ARG A 193 15.66 13.18 10.42
CA ARG A 193 15.68 11.84 9.83
C ARG A 193 14.76 11.80 8.62
N ARG A 194 15.29 11.31 7.51
CA ARG A 194 14.52 11.16 6.27
C ARG A 194 13.69 9.89 6.35
N VAL A 195 12.40 10.04 6.57
CA VAL A 195 11.43 8.93 6.70
C VAL A 195 10.36 8.93 5.59
N HIS A 196 10.39 9.94 4.73
CA HIS A 196 9.61 10.07 3.51
C HIS A 196 10.47 10.58 2.36
N LEU A 197 9.93 10.49 1.14
CA LEU A 197 10.56 10.94 -0.09
C LEU A 197 10.07 12.34 -0.52
N THR A 198 10.97 13.09 -1.16
CA THR A 198 10.58 14.17 -2.07
C THR A 198 10.27 13.61 -3.46
N PRO A 199 9.62 14.37 -4.35
CA PRO A 199 9.42 13.93 -5.74
C PRO A 199 10.74 13.59 -6.45
N GLU A 200 11.82 14.30 -6.17
CA GLU A 200 13.15 14.04 -6.72
C GLU A 200 13.70 12.69 -6.25
N ASP A 201 13.53 12.37 -4.96
CA ASP A 201 13.93 11.07 -4.41
C ASP A 201 13.12 9.94 -5.05
N ALA A 202 11.79 10.11 -5.19
CA ALA A 202 10.94 9.15 -5.87
C ALA A 202 11.41 8.89 -7.30
N GLY A 203 11.73 9.96 -8.05
CA GLY A 203 12.30 9.87 -9.39
C GLY A 203 13.66 9.16 -9.41
N ALA A 204 14.51 9.40 -8.43
CA ALA A 204 15.83 8.77 -8.31
C ALA A 204 15.73 7.27 -7.98
N CYS A 205 14.84 6.88 -7.06
CA CYS A 205 14.61 5.49 -6.66
C CYS A 205 13.97 4.65 -7.79
N ALA A 206 13.19 5.29 -8.67
CA ALA A 206 12.44 4.62 -9.74
C ALA A 206 13.27 4.16 -10.94
N LYS A 207 14.57 4.50 -11.03
CA LYS A 207 15.39 4.33 -12.25
C LYS A 207 15.42 2.93 -12.85
N GLY A 208 15.07 1.90 -12.11
CA GLY A 208 14.98 0.52 -12.61
C GLY A 208 13.62 0.13 -13.18
N ALA A 209 12.58 0.97 -13.03
CA ALA A 209 11.22 0.71 -13.50
C ALA A 209 10.98 1.24 -14.92
N ARG A 210 9.92 0.78 -15.58
CA ARG A 210 9.44 1.33 -16.86
C ARG A 210 8.59 2.58 -16.66
N GLU A 211 7.78 2.61 -15.59
CA GLU A 211 6.92 3.73 -15.24
C GLU A 211 6.98 4.01 -13.75
N LEU A 212 7.06 5.29 -13.39
CA LEU A 212 6.85 5.81 -12.04
C LEU A 212 5.40 6.29 -11.89
N LEU A 213 4.67 5.70 -10.95
CA LEU A 213 3.33 6.10 -10.56
C LEU A 213 3.40 6.75 -9.16
N ILE A 214 3.26 8.07 -9.11
CA ILE A 214 3.36 8.82 -7.84
C ILE A 214 2.07 8.68 -7.06
N THR A 215 2.20 8.47 -5.76
CA THR A 215 1.10 8.40 -4.79
C THR A 215 1.48 9.11 -3.49
N HIS A 216 0.59 9.11 -2.50
CA HIS A 216 0.87 9.60 -1.14
C HIS A 216 1.55 10.97 -1.16
N VAL A 217 0.90 11.93 -1.88
CA VAL A 217 1.41 13.30 -1.99
C VAL A 217 0.94 14.11 -0.80
N GLY A 218 1.89 14.62 -0.01
CA GLY A 218 1.65 15.35 1.21
C GLY A 218 0.90 16.69 1.04
N PRO A 219 0.41 17.27 2.14
CA PRO A 219 -0.52 18.39 2.09
C PRO A 219 0.12 19.72 1.61
N THR A 220 1.44 19.82 1.64
CA THR A 220 2.20 21.00 1.22
C THR A 220 2.59 20.97 -0.25
N LEU A 221 2.28 19.89 -0.96
CA LEU A 221 2.64 19.65 -2.34
C LEU A 221 1.40 19.40 -3.19
N THR A 222 1.37 19.91 -4.41
CA THR A 222 0.33 19.55 -5.37
C THR A 222 0.73 18.33 -6.19
N ARG A 223 -0.24 17.58 -6.72
CA ARG A 223 0.02 16.43 -7.59
C ARG A 223 0.78 16.84 -8.87
N GLU A 224 0.48 18.01 -9.40
CA GLU A 224 1.12 18.57 -10.60
C GLU A 224 2.59 18.89 -10.32
N ALA A 225 2.89 19.52 -9.18
CA ALA A 225 4.27 19.84 -8.79
C ALA A 225 5.06 18.55 -8.49
N ALA A 226 4.45 17.55 -7.83
CA ALA A 226 5.08 16.27 -7.58
C ALA A 226 5.41 15.56 -8.91
N LEU A 227 4.46 15.55 -9.86
CA LEU A 227 4.65 14.97 -11.19
C LEU A 227 5.81 15.64 -11.94
N GLU A 228 5.81 16.96 -12.03
CA GLU A 228 6.83 17.74 -12.76
C GLU A 228 8.22 17.48 -12.19
N ARG A 229 8.38 17.57 -10.87
CA ARG A 229 9.67 17.41 -10.19
C ARG A 229 10.22 15.99 -10.29
N ALA A 230 9.37 14.96 -10.12
CA ALA A 230 9.78 13.58 -10.28
C ALA A 230 10.14 13.26 -11.73
N ALA A 231 9.37 13.77 -12.70
CA ALA A 231 9.64 13.57 -14.13
C ALA A 231 10.95 14.24 -14.59
N ALA A 232 11.39 15.29 -13.92
CA ALA A 232 12.68 15.92 -14.20
C ALA A 232 13.88 15.02 -13.84
N ILE A 233 13.68 14.03 -12.96
CA ILE A 233 14.73 13.11 -12.47
C ILE A 233 14.60 11.71 -13.07
N PHE A 234 13.37 11.23 -13.27
CA PHE A 234 13.10 9.90 -13.81
C PHE A 234 12.97 9.94 -15.33
N PRO A 235 13.82 9.22 -16.10
CA PRO A 235 13.84 9.30 -17.55
C PRO A 235 12.68 8.55 -18.23
N GLY A 236 11.93 7.72 -17.47
CA GLY A 236 10.80 6.96 -17.97
C GLY A 236 9.48 7.73 -17.89
N ARG A 237 8.39 7.03 -18.14
CA ARG A 237 7.05 7.61 -18.01
C ARG A 237 6.72 7.87 -16.54
N THR A 238 6.31 9.09 -16.22
CA THR A 238 5.83 9.46 -14.89
C THR A 238 4.35 9.83 -14.95
N SER A 239 3.58 9.37 -13.98
CA SER A 239 2.16 9.70 -13.82
C SER A 239 1.79 9.77 -12.34
N VAL A 240 0.59 10.26 -12.02
CA VAL A 240 0.06 10.33 -10.64
C VAL A 240 -1.10 9.35 -10.51
N ALA A 241 -1.14 8.62 -9.40
CA ALA A 241 -2.25 7.74 -9.07
C ALA A 241 -3.52 8.57 -8.79
N LEU A 242 -4.62 8.17 -9.41
CA LEU A 242 -5.92 8.82 -9.26
C LEU A 242 -6.94 7.81 -8.73
N GLU A 243 -7.76 8.26 -7.80
CA GLU A 243 -8.78 7.44 -7.14
C GLU A 243 -9.76 6.87 -8.16
N GLY A 244 -10.11 5.59 -8.01
CA GLY A 244 -10.99 4.83 -8.91
C GLY A 244 -10.34 4.37 -10.21
N VAL A 245 -9.12 4.80 -10.53
CA VAL A 245 -8.45 4.41 -11.78
C VAL A 245 -7.73 3.08 -11.63
N THR A 246 -7.95 2.19 -12.61
CA THR A 246 -7.25 0.89 -12.72
C THR A 246 -6.15 0.97 -13.78
N LYS A 247 -4.95 0.57 -13.38
CA LYS A 247 -3.79 0.41 -14.26
C LYS A 247 -3.50 -1.08 -14.47
N THR A 248 -3.42 -1.51 -15.72
CA THR A 248 -3.04 -2.88 -16.11
C THR A 248 -1.60 -2.90 -16.61
N MET A 249 -0.86 -3.94 -16.21
CA MET A 249 0.54 -4.20 -16.56
C MET A 249 0.65 -5.42 -17.46
#